data_dd17e71ef067a0072f922438fb4dcd49
#
_entry.id   dd17e71ef067a0072f922438fb4dcd49
#
_cell.length_a   1.000
_cell.length_b   1.000
_cell.length_c   1.000
_cell.angle_alpha   90.00
_cell.angle_beta   90.00
_cell.angle_gamma   90.00
#
_symmetry.space_group_name_H-M   'P 1'
#
loop_
_entity.id
_entity.type
_entity.pdbx_description
1 polymer ?
#
loop_
_entity_poly.entity_id
_entity_poly.type
_entity_poly.pdbx_seq_one_letter_code
_entity_poly.pdbx_strand_id
1 'polypeptide(L)'
;MVFSDVAAMKSSLCSVARAPLYLLLAAFPLLAAGSAQNVSSDPATQGRWVMTNEHGQVLFRNQPQFEFQFARLIYSENPDFSRGWRGFGAARWTTDAPTAENHLAQGIRRLTRISTAPEGTAVPLDDDDLFNHPFLYAVEVGGWDLSPQEAARLREYLDRGGTLMVDDFHGSIEWSGFMESMRRVYPDRPVIDIPADDEVFHVLYDLNDRPQIPGLGSIYRGVTYEQDGYQPHWRGIYDDDHRLTVIINHDMDMGDAWENADNPDYPQPLTGIAYRIAINYLLYAMSH
;
A
#
# COMPACT_ATOMS: atom_id res chain seq x y z
N MET A 1 73.96 -13.13 -15.44
CA MET A 1 74.95 -13.28 -14.36
C MET A 1 74.11 -13.73 -13.18
N VAL A 2 74.11 -14.96 -12.95
CA VAL A 2 74.94 -15.85 -12.13
C VAL A 2 74.26 -16.11 -10.78
N PHE A 3 73.67 -17.31 -10.68
CA PHE A 3 73.89 -18.45 -9.78
C PHE A 3 73.22 -18.29 -8.39
N SER A 4 72.31 -19.20 -8.04
CA SER A 4 72.43 -20.55 -7.44
C SER A 4 72.82 -20.47 -5.96
N ASP A 5 72.36 -21.25 -5.00
CA ASP A 5 72.08 -22.68 -4.89
C ASP A 5 71.39 -22.92 -3.53
N VAL A 6 70.38 -23.79 -3.46
CA VAL A 6 70.33 -25.11 -2.80
C VAL A 6 70.80 -25.23 -1.36
N ALA A 7 69.97 -25.68 -0.48
CA ALA A 7 70.17 -26.90 0.28
C ALA A 7 68.97 -27.26 1.20
N ALA A 8 68.62 -28.49 1.02
CA ALA A 8 67.62 -29.24 1.80
C ALA A 8 68.15 -29.61 3.18
N MET A 9 67.21 -29.75 4.15
CA MET A 9 67.46 -30.70 5.25
C MET A 9 66.11 -31.34 5.73
N LYS A 10 66.20 -32.62 5.90
CA LYS A 10 65.20 -33.65 6.08
C LYS A 10 64.58 -33.69 7.48
N SER A 11 63.29 -34.07 7.50
CA SER A 11 62.64 -35.05 8.35
C SER A 11 62.63 -34.93 9.89
N SER A 12 61.43 -34.85 10.43
CA SER A 12 61.04 -35.83 11.45
C SER A 12 59.51 -35.91 11.51
N LEU A 13 59.02 -37.15 11.35
CA LEU A 13 57.65 -37.58 11.51
C LEU A 13 57.29 -37.51 12.99
N CYS A 14 56.19 -36.81 13.34
CA CYS A 14 55.45 -37.10 14.55
C CYS A 14 53.97 -37.20 14.20
N SER A 15 53.48 -38.40 14.29
CA SER A 15 52.09 -38.82 14.12
C SER A 15 51.27 -38.24 15.27
N VAL A 16 50.33 -37.37 14.97
CA VAL A 16 49.26 -37.01 15.91
C VAL A 16 47.91 -37.30 15.25
N ALA A 17 47.14 -38.16 15.95
CA ALA A 17 45.87 -38.64 15.53
C ALA A 17 44.86 -37.54 15.19
N ARG A 18 44.26 -37.65 14.02
CA ARG A 18 43.12 -36.81 13.59
C ARG A 18 41.85 -37.33 14.25
N ALA A 19 41.31 -36.58 15.23
CA ALA A 19 39.93 -36.67 15.63
C ALA A 19 39.05 -35.93 14.60
N PRO A 20 37.88 -36.50 14.21
CA PRO A 20 36.97 -35.80 13.29
C PRO A 20 36.25 -34.71 14.06
N LEU A 21 36.48 -33.46 13.64
CA LEU A 21 35.73 -32.30 14.08
C LEU A 21 34.37 -32.35 13.39
N TYR A 22 33.34 -32.84 14.10
CA TYR A 22 31.96 -32.68 13.69
C TYR A 22 31.61 -31.21 13.77
N LEU A 23 31.55 -30.55 12.61
CA LEU A 23 30.94 -29.24 12.44
C LEU A 23 29.44 -29.42 12.67
N LEU A 24 28.95 -29.12 13.87
CA LEU A 24 27.55 -28.87 14.12
C LEU A 24 27.17 -27.59 13.40
N LEU A 25 26.65 -27.71 12.18
CA LEU A 25 25.85 -26.67 11.53
C LEU A 25 24.57 -26.48 12.36
N ALA A 26 24.64 -25.57 13.33
CA ALA A 26 23.43 -25.03 13.91
C ALA A 26 22.70 -24.23 12.82
N ALA A 27 21.69 -24.85 12.22
CA ALA A 27 20.72 -24.15 11.43
C ALA A 27 19.94 -23.20 12.37
N PHE A 28 20.36 -21.95 12.40
CA PHE A 28 19.51 -20.91 12.94
C PHE A 28 18.35 -20.73 11.94
N PRO A 29 17.10 -20.91 12.35
CA PRO A 29 16.00 -20.46 11.54
C PRO A 29 16.14 -18.93 11.42
N LEU A 30 16.28 -18.42 10.19
CA LEU A 30 16.02 -17.03 9.90
C LEU A 30 14.56 -16.78 10.30
N LEU A 31 14.34 -16.30 11.50
CA LEU A 31 13.12 -15.63 11.86
C LEU A 31 13.10 -14.35 11.04
N ALA A 32 12.31 -14.34 9.98
CA ALA A 32 11.84 -13.11 9.38
C ALA A 32 11.10 -12.35 10.50
N ALA A 33 11.73 -11.30 11.00
CA ALA A 33 11.08 -10.37 11.91
C ALA A 33 10.14 -9.48 11.09
N GLY A 34 9.04 -10.08 10.61
CA GLY A 34 7.85 -9.33 10.29
C GLY A 34 7.27 -8.86 11.62
N SER A 35 6.96 -7.57 11.72
CA SER A 35 6.23 -7.03 12.86
C SER A 35 5.01 -7.92 13.10
N ALA A 36 4.95 -8.58 14.25
CA ALA A 36 3.89 -9.53 14.57
C ALA A 36 2.58 -8.76 14.71
N GLN A 37 1.79 -8.73 13.65
CA GLN A 37 0.42 -8.27 13.67
C GLN A 37 -0.42 -9.43 14.21
N ASN A 38 -1.01 -9.24 15.39
CA ASN A 38 -1.88 -10.25 15.97
C ASN A 38 -3.28 -10.09 15.37
N VAL A 39 -3.66 -11.02 14.50
CA VAL A 39 -5.05 -11.16 14.05
C VAL A 39 -5.74 -12.16 14.99
N SER A 40 -6.73 -11.73 15.75
CA SER A 40 -7.57 -12.60 16.55
C SER A 40 -8.98 -12.66 15.97
N SER A 41 -9.45 -13.85 15.60
CA SER A 41 -10.86 -14.10 15.33
C SER A 41 -11.55 -14.52 16.63
N ASP A 42 -12.54 -13.76 17.06
CA ASP A 42 -13.42 -14.18 18.16
C ASP A 42 -14.57 -15.04 17.57
N PRO A 43 -14.66 -16.32 17.92
CA PRO A 43 -15.73 -17.20 17.44
C PRO A 43 -17.14 -16.72 17.82
N ALA A 44 -17.26 -15.88 18.85
CA ALA A 44 -18.54 -15.33 19.32
C ALA A 44 -19.05 -14.17 18.46
N THR A 45 -18.25 -13.62 17.54
CA THR A 45 -18.53 -12.38 16.80
C THR A 45 -18.93 -12.56 15.34
N GLN A 46 -19.31 -13.77 14.90
CA GLN A 46 -19.85 -14.02 13.55
C GLN A 46 -18.98 -13.44 12.41
N GLY A 47 -17.70 -13.82 12.35
CA GLY A 47 -16.77 -13.41 11.29
C GLY A 47 -16.14 -12.04 11.51
N ARG A 48 -16.30 -11.40 12.66
CA ARG A 48 -15.59 -10.18 13.00
C ARG A 48 -14.15 -10.50 13.40
N TRP A 49 -13.21 -9.84 12.78
CA TRP A 49 -11.80 -9.94 13.16
C TRP A 49 -11.27 -8.56 13.60
N VAL A 50 -10.21 -8.57 14.40
CA VAL A 50 -9.53 -7.36 14.89
C VAL A 50 -8.03 -7.53 14.65
N MET A 51 -7.40 -6.56 14.01
CA MET A 51 -5.96 -6.48 13.86
C MET A 51 -5.40 -5.48 14.87
N THR A 52 -4.38 -5.87 15.61
CA THR A 52 -3.72 -5.01 16.59
C THR A 52 -2.23 -4.89 16.29
N ASN A 53 -1.61 -3.75 16.65
CA ASN A 53 -0.16 -3.62 16.64
C ASN A 53 0.49 -4.37 17.84
N GLU A 54 1.80 -4.34 17.90
CA GLU A 54 2.59 -4.95 18.98
C GLU A 54 2.28 -4.42 20.39
N HIS A 55 1.66 -3.24 20.49
CA HIS A 55 1.24 -2.60 21.75
C HIS A 55 -0.22 -2.89 22.10
N GLY A 56 -0.91 -3.74 21.32
CA GLY A 56 -2.31 -4.10 21.54
C GLY A 56 -3.31 -3.03 21.12
N GLN A 57 -2.89 -1.96 20.44
CA GLN A 57 -3.81 -0.98 19.88
C GLN A 57 -4.51 -1.57 18.65
N VAL A 58 -5.84 -1.39 18.58
CA VAL A 58 -6.62 -1.80 17.42
C VAL A 58 -6.25 -0.92 16.24
N LEU A 59 -5.73 -1.54 15.17
CA LEU A 59 -5.47 -0.88 13.90
C LEU A 59 -6.70 -0.96 13.00
N PHE A 60 -7.27 -2.16 12.88
CA PHE A 60 -8.39 -2.43 12.00
C PHE A 60 -9.38 -3.40 12.63
N ARG A 61 -10.66 -3.25 12.22
CA ARG A 61 -11.76 -4.10 12.69
C ARG A 61 -12.79 -4.26 11.59
N ASN A 62 -13.13 -5.49 11.22
CA ASN A 62 -14.24 -5.76 10.30
C ASN A 62 -15.59 -5.41 10.95
N GLN A 63 -16.43 -4.65 10.25
CA GLN A 63 -17.72 -4.16 10.72
C GLN A 63 -18.84 -4.35 9.67
N PRO A 64 -19.24 -5.59 9.38
CA PRO A 64 -20.13 -5.92 8.27
C PRO A 64 -21.57 -5.41 8.40
N GLN A 65 -21.94 -4.81 9.53
CA GLN A 65 -23.28 -4.23 9.76
C GLN A 65 -23.47 -2.87 9.08
N PHE A 66 -22.41 -2.27 8.53
CA PHE A 66 -22.47 -1.00 7.81
C PHE A 66 -22.60 -1.22 6.30
N GLU A 67 -23.19 -0.26 5.61
CA GLU A 67 -23.31 -0.24 4.15
C GLU A 67 -21.94 -0.10 3.45
N PHE A 68 -21.04 0.65 4.08
CA PHE A 68 -19.68 0.86 3.63
C PHE A 68 -18.68 0.77 4.79
N GLN A 69 -17.56 0.14 4.54
CA GLN A 69 -16.37 0.22 5.39
C GLN A 69 -15.15 0.49 4.51
N PHE A 70 -14.37 1.51 4.86
CA PHE A 70 -13.13 1.80 4.13
C PHE A 70 -12.16 0.63 4.30
N ALA A 71 -11.75 0.03 3.19
CA ALA A 71 -10.91 -1.15 3.18
C ALA A 71 -9.54 -0.84 2.57
N ARG A 72 -8.50 -1.06 3.35
CA ARG A 72 -7.10 -0.94 2.96
C ARG A 72 -6.59 -2.28 2.44
N LEU A 73 -5.88 -2.27 1.30
CA LEU A 73 -5.30 -3.46 0.72
C LEU A 73 -3.98 -3.81 1.41
N ILE A 74 -3.86 -5.07 1.86
CA ILE A 74 -2.59 -5.67 2.29
C ILE A 74 -1.97 -6.36 1.07
N TYR A 75 -0.75 -5.98 0.72
CA TYR A 75 -0.04 -6.46 -0.45
C TYR A 75 1.40 -6.87 -0.11
N SER A 76 2.01 -7.71 -0.95
CA SER A 76 3.42 -8.07 -0.84
C SER A 76 4.32 -6.95 -1.32
N GLU A 77 5.39 -6.69 -0.56
CA GLU A 77 6.35 -5.61 -0.80
C GLU A 77 7.66 -6.12 -1.41
N ASN A 78 8.26 -5.28 -2.25
CA ASN A 78 9.60 -5.50 -2.73
C ASN A 78 10.60 -5.26 -1.60
N PRO A 79 11.40 -6.29 -1.20
CA PRO A 79 12.33 -6.17 -0.09
C PRO A 79 13.41 -5.08 -0.27
N ASP A 80 13.75 -4.74 -1.52
CA ASP A 80 14.76 -3.73 -1.81
C ASP A 80 14.24 -2.30 -1.56
N PHE A 81 12.95 -2.08 -1.73
CA PHE A 81 12.28 -0.83 -1.34
C PHE A 81 12.08 -0.72 0.18
N SER A 82 11.81 -1.84 0.85
CA SER A 82 11.53 -1.86 2.29
C SER A 82 12.77 -1.56 3.15
N ARG A 83 13.98 -1.83 2.67
CA ARG A 83 15.24 -1.64 3.42
C ARG A 83 15.61 -0.20 3.74
N GLY A 84 15.11 0.77 3.00
CA GLY A 84 15.40 2.20 3.17
C GLY A 84 14.29 2.99 3.86
N TRP A 85 13.13 2.41 4.04
CA TRP A 85 11.94 3.10 4.47
C TRP A 85 11.73 3.01 5.99
N ARG A 86 11.58 4.18 6.63
CA ARG A 86 11.21 4.39 8.05
C ARG A 86 11.95 3.59 9.13
N GLY A 87 13.03 2.88 8.85
CA GLY A 87 13.98 2.35 9.85
C GLY A 87 13.47 1.34 10.90
N PHE A 88 12.19 0.97 10.93
CA PHE A 88 11.56 0.21 12.01
C PHE A 88 10.64 -0.94 11.56
N GLY A 89 10.72 -1.40 10.32
CA GLY A 89 10.01 -2.62 9.90
C GLY A 89 8.48 -2.51 9.81
N ALA A 90 7.92 -1.30 9.77
CA ALA A 90 6.52 -1.10 9.44
C ALA A 90 6.30 -1.38 7.96
N ALA A 91 5.27 -2.14 7.63
CA ALA A 91 4.89 -2.39 6.25
C ALA A 91 4.36 -1.11 5.59
N ARG A 92 4.70 -0.87 4.32
CA ARG A 92 4.32 0.35 3.57
C ARG A 92 2.80 0.51 3.48
N TRP A 93 2.08 -0.58 3.32
CA TRP A 93 0.62 -0.55 3.27
C TRP A 93 -0.03 -0.01 4.56
N THR A 94 0.73 0.12 5.68
CA THR A 94 0.25 0.70 6.96
C THR A 94 0.46 2.21 7.08
N THR A 95 1.00 2.88 6.06
CA THR A 95 1.22 4.34 6.09
C THR A 95 -0.09 5.07 6.39
N ASP A 96 -0.07 6.06 7.30
CA ASP A 96 -1.20 6.89 7.78
C ASP A 96 -2.33 6.13 8.52
N ALA A 97 -2.19 4.81 8.63
CA ALA A 97 -3.21 3.99 9.30
C ALA A 97 -3.09 4.07 10.83
N PRO A 98 -4.21 4.01 11.56
CA PRO A 98 -5.60 3.99 11.09
C PRO A 98 -6.23 5.38 11.03
N THR A 99 -5.45 6.46 11.16
CA THR A 99 -5.97 7.82 11.34
C THR A 99 -6.65 8.31 10.06
N ALA A 100 -6.02 8.06 8.90
CA ALA A 100 -6.56 8.45 7.59
C ALA A 100 -7.96 7.85 7.35
N GLU A 101 -8.12 6.54 7.60
CA GLU A 101 -9.41 5.85 7.44
C GLU A 101 -10.48 6.40 8.38
N ASN A 102 -10.13 6.61 9.64
CA ASN A 102 -11.06 7.09 10.67
C ASN A 102 -11.55 8.50 10.37
N HIS A 103 -10.66 9.38 9.94
CA HIS A 103 -11.00 10.74 9.53
C HIS A 103 -11.84 10.72 8.25
N LEU A 104 -11.45 9.94 7.22
CA LEU A 104 -12.23 9.84 5.99
C LEU A 104 -13.63 9.28 6.25
N ALA A 105 -13.73 8.20 7.04
CA ALA A 105 -15.03 7.63 7.46
C ALA A 105 -15.92 8.67 8.18
N GLN A 106 -15.32 9.50 9.03
CA GLN A 106 -16.04 10.61 9.67
C GLN A 106 -16.54 11.62 8.63
N GLY A 107 -15.72 11.96 7.64
CA GLY A 107 -16.08 12.84 6.53
C GLY A 107 -17.24 12.30 5.71
N ILE A 108 -17.17 11.02 5.30
CA ILE A 108 -18.23 10.35 4.53
C ILE A 108 -19.57 10.41 5.30
N ARG A 109 -19.58 10.08 6.58
CA ARG A 109 -20.78 10.14 7.44
C ARG A 109 -21.38 11.54 7.57
N ARG A 110 -20.55 12.59 7.50
CA ARG A 110 -21.00 13.98 7.61
C ARG A 110 -21.48 14.56 6.29
N LEU A 111 -20.89 14.13 5.19
CA LEU A 111 -21.09 14.73 3.88
C LEU A 111 -22.01 13.91 2.98
N THR A 112 -22.31 12.67 3.37
CA THR A 112 -23.21 11.77 2.64
C THR A 112 -24.27 11.15 3.56
N ARG A 113 -25.15 10.30 3.00
CA ARG A 113 -26.09 9.48 3.77
C ARG A 113 -25.68 8.02 3.85
N ILE A 114 -24.48 7.68 3.38
CA ILE A 114 -23.95 6.30 3.40
C ILE A 114 -23.73 5.90 4.86
N SER A 115 -24.30 4.77 5.24
CA SER A 115 -24.06 4.14 6.56
C SER A 115 -22.64 3.58 6.58
N THR A 116 -21.70 4.38 7.08
CA THR A 116 -20.28 4.11 7.04
C THR A 116 -19.76 3.66 8.40
N ALA A 117 -19.00 2.56 8.44
CA ALA A 117 -18.27 2.12 9.63
C ALA A 117 -17.35 3.23 10.15
N PRO A 118 -17.26 3.40 11.50
CA PRO A 118 -16.39 4.44 12.07
C PRO A 118 -14.90 4.17 11.93
N GLU A 119 -14.52 2.92 11.77
CA GLU A 119 -13.14 2.45 11.66
C GLU A 119 -12.94 1.74 10.32
N GLY A 120 -11.74 1.89 9.73
CA GLY A 120 -11.35 1.16 8.54
C GLY A 120 -11.13 -0.33 8.79
N THR A 121 -10.96 -1.07 7.71
CA THR A 121 -10.50 -2.46 7.73
C THR A 121 -9.28 -2.61 6.83
N ALA A 122 -8.53 -3.71 6.97
CA ALA A 122 -7.45 -4.06 6.05
C ALA A 122 -7.64 -5.50 5.58
N VAL A 123 -7.48 -5.73 4.28
CA VAL A 123 -7.83 -6.99 3.62
C VAL A 123 -6.65 -7.50 2.80
N PRO A 124 -6.14 -8.70 3.08
CA PRO A 124 -5.15 -9.36 2.23
C PRO A 124 -5.74 -9.77 0.88
N LEU A 125 -4.91 -9.79 -0.15
CA LEU A 125 -5.34 -10.22 -1.50
C LEU A 125 -5.78 -11.68 -1.58
N ASP A 126 -5.33 -12.53 -0.66
CA ASP A 126 -5.69 -13.96 -0.59
C ASP A 126 -6.92 -14.24 0.28
N ASP A 127 -7.50 -13.24 0.94
CA ASP A 127 -8.72 -13.37 1.73
C ASP A 127 -9.97 -13.18 0.84
N ASP A 128 -10.99 -14.03 1.04
CA ASP A 128 -12.27 -13.93 0.34
C ASP A 128 -13.10 -12.70 0.79
N ASP A 129 -12.80 -12.11 1.94
CA ASP A 129 -13.41 -10.87 2.39
C ASP A 129 -13.14 -9.69 1.43
N LEU A 130 -12.10 -9.81 0.60
CA LEU A 130 -11.79 -8.87 -0.50
C LEU A 130 -13.03 -8.51 -1.34
N PHE A 131 -13.87 -9.52 -1.65
CA PHE A 131 -15.06 -9.34 -2.51
C PHE A 131 -16.27 -8.72 -1.79
N ASN A 132 -16.17 -8.51 -0.48
CA ASN A 132 -17.21 -7.82 0.28
C ASN A 132 -17.03 -6.29 0.29
N HIS A 133 -15.94 -5.79 -0.29
CA HIS A 133 -15.61 -4.38 -0.34
C HIS A 133 -15.68 -3.86 -1.78
N PRO A 134 -16.59 -2.92 -2.10
CA PRO A 134 -16.70 -2.38 -3.46
C PRO A 134 -15.53 -1.48 -3.83
N PHE A 135 -14.83 -0.95 -2.82
CA PHE A 135 -13.74 0.01 -2.96
C PHE A 135 -12.57 -0.38 -2.06
N LEU A 136 -11.39 -0.50 -2.65
CA LEU A 136 -10.13 -0.75 -1.95
C LEU A 136 -9.18 0.44 -2.10
N TYR A 137 -8.41 0.69 -1.06
CA TYR A 137 -7.36 1.69 -1.03
C TYR A 137 -6.00 1.03 -0.84
N ALA A 138 -5.03 1.37 -1.69
CA ALA A 138 -3.65 0.92 -1.54
C ALA A 138 -2.71 2.13 -1.57
N VAL A 139 -1.92 2.27 -0.53
CA VAL A 139 -0.97 3.35 -0.33
C VAL A 139 0.45 2.86 -0.59
N GLU A 140 1.40 3.75 -0.97
CA GLU A 140 2.82 3.43 -1.14
C GLU A 140 3.11 2.29 -2.14
N VAL A 141 2.28 2.21 -3.16
CA VAL A 141 2.31 1.12 -4.15
C VAL A 141 3.53 1.15 -5.08
N GLY A 142 4.35 2.19 -5.02
CA GLY A 142 5.65 2.23 -5.69
C GLY A 142 6.60 1.13 -5.22
N GLY A 143 6.40 0.65 -3.99
CA GLY A 143 7.18 -0.43 -3.37
C GLY A 143 6.51 -1.80 -3.35
N TRP A 144 5.33 -1.98 -3.96
CA TRP A 144 4.71 -3.30 -3.98
C TRP A 144 5.41 -4.28 -4.94
N ASP A 145 5.28 -5.57 -4.67
CA ASP A 145 5.72 -6.64 -5.57
C ASP A 145 4.72 -7.80 -5.50
N LEU A 146 3.63 -7.64 -6.24
CA LEU A 146 2.55 -8.62 -6.26
C LEU A 146 3.04 -9.94 -6.85
N SER A 147 2.88 -11.03 -6.10
CA SER A 147 3.07 -12.37 -6.65
C SER A 147 2.09 -12.65 -7.79
N PRO A 148 2.35 -13.65 -8.65
CA PRO A 148 1.39 -14.04 -9.69
C PRO A 148 0.00 -14.39 -9.15
N GLN A 149 -0.07 -14.96 -7.93
CA GLN A 149 -1.32 -15.29 -7.25
C GLN A 149 -2.06 -14.04 -6.80
N GLU A 150 -1.36 -13.09 -6.16
CA GLU A 150 -1.94 -11.82 -5.75
C GLU A 150 -2.43 -11.00 -6.95
N ALA A 151 -1.63 -10.96 -8.02
CA ALA A 151 -2.02 -10.26 -9.26
C ALA A 151 -3.28 -10.87 -9.89
N ALA A 152 -3.39 -12.20 -9.94
CA ALA A 152 -4.57 -12.88 -10.43
C ALA A 152 -5.80 -12.60 -9.56
N ARG A 153 -5.61 -12.55 -8.24
CA ARG A 153 -6.68 -12.29 -7.28
C ARG A 153 -7.17 -10.84 -7.37
N LEU A 154 -6.25 -9.88 -7.49
CA LEU A 154 -6.60 -8.48 -7.71
C LEU A 154 -7.34 -8.29 -9.04
N ARG A 155 -6.89 -8.94 -10.12
CA ARG A 155 -7.61 -8.93 -11.39
C ARG A 155 -9.03 -9.46 -11.23
N GLU A 156 -9.22 -10.62 -10.57
CA GLU A 156 -10.53 -11.19 -10.31
C GLU A 156 -11.45 -10.22 -9.56
N TYR A 157 -10.91 -9.52 -8.54
CA TYR A 157 -11.65 -8.51 -7.79
C TYR A 157 -12.14 -7.36 -8.70
N LEU A 158 -11.24 -6.82 -9.51
CA LEU A 158 -11.55 -5.72 -10.43
C LEU A 158 -12.54 -6.14 -11.53
N ASP A 159 -12.36 -7.34 -12.10
CA ASP A 159 -13.24 -7.88 -13.14
C ASP A 159 -14.65 -8.23 -12.60
N ARG A 160 -14.80 -8.43 -11.27
CA ARG A 160 -16.09 -8.64 -10.60
C ARG A 160 -16.81 -7.35 -10.18
N GLY A 161 -16.28 -6.20 -10.52
CA GLY A 161 -16.91 -4.91 -10.23
C GLY A 161 -16.25 -4.12 -9.10
N GLY A 162 -15.18 -4.63 -8.47
CA GLY A 162 -14.41 -3.88 -7.49
C GLY A 162 -13.67 -2.70 -8.11
N THR A 163 -13.40 -1.68 -7.30
CA THR A 163 -12.58 -0.51 -7.67
C THR A 163 -11.40 -0.38 -6.74
N LEU A 164 -10.20 -0.18 -7.29
CA LEU A 164 -8.98 0.08 -6.55
C LEU A 164 -8.56 1.54 -6.72
N MET A 165 -8.37 2.25 -5.60
CA MET A 165 -7.64 3.51 -5.58
C MET A 165 -6.22 3.26 -5.10
N VAL A 166 -5.23 3.75 -5.86
CA VAL A 166 -3.83 3.76 -5.45
C VAL A 166 -3.34 5.19 -5.25
N ASP A 167 -2.50 5.40 -4.23
CA ASP A 167 -2.14 6.72 -3.73
C ASP A 167 -0.74 6.70 -3.08
N ASP A 168 -0.19 7.88 -2.79
CA ASP A 168 1.05 8.11 -2.06
C ASP A 168 2.23 7.31 -2.62
N PHE A 169 2.50 7.53 -3.90
CA PHE A 169 3.72 7.07 -4.55
C PHE A 169 4.18 8.11 -5.58
N HIS A 170 5.49 8.30 -5.67
CA HIS A 170 6.03 9.51 -6.25
C HIS A 170 7.17 9.27 -7.21
N GLY A 171 7.19 10.07 -8.27
CA GLY A 171 8.28 10.12 -9.23
C GLY A 171 8.40 8.90 -10.13
N SER A 172 9.41 8.93 -10.98
CA SER A 172 9.60 7.95 -12.04
C SER A 172 10.00 6.56 -11.54
N ILE A 173 10.71 6.49 -10.42
CA ILE A 173 11.18 5.20 -9.86
C ILE A 173 10.02 4.42 -9.27
N GLU A 174 9.19 5.05 -8.43
CA GLU A 174 8.04 4.39 -7.82
C GLU A 174 6.95 4.10 -8.85
N TRP A 175 6.78 4.98 -9.86
CA TRP A 175 5.95 4.67 -11.02
C TRP A 175 6.39 3.37 -11.71
N SER A 176 7.69 3.18 -11.90
CA SER A 176 8.21 1.94 -12.51
C SER A 176 7.90 0.70 -11.67
N GLY A 177 8.07 0.79 -10.34
CA GLY A 177 7.73 -0.29 -9.40
C GLY A 177 6.24 -0.61 -9.40
N PHE A 178 5.39 0.41 -9.35
CA PHE A 178 3.94 0.26 -9.49
C PHE A 178 3.57 -0.46 -10.78
N MET A 179 4.09 -0.01 -11.91
CA MET A 179 3.77 -0.57 -13.22
C MET A 179 4.29 -2.00 -13.43
N GLU A 180 5.35 -2.41 -12.73
CA GLU A 180 5.84 -3.78 -12.81
C GLU A 180 4.81 -4.78 -12.27
N SER A 181 4.20 -4.50 -11.12
CA SER A 181 3.12 -5.32 -10.58
C SER A 181 1.81 -5.14 -11.36
N MET A 182 1.46 -3.92 -11.74
CA MET A 182 0.21 -3.65 -12.45
C MET A 182 0.13 -4.34 -13.81
N ARG A 183 1.26 -4.51 -14.53
CA ARG A 183 1.32 -5.29 -15.78
C ARG A 183 1.10 -6.79 -15.55
N ARG A 184 1.29 -7.33 -14.34
CA ARG A 184 0.90 -8.71 -13.99
C ARG A 184 -0.60 -8.82 -13.80
N VAL A 185 -1.24 -7.77 -13.29
CA VAL A 185 -2.71 -7.69 -13.12
C VAL A 185 -3.39 -7.50 -14.48
N TYR A 186 -2.99 -6.46 -15.21
CA TYR A 186 -3.54 -6.11 -16.52
C TYR A 186 -2.43 -5.92 -17.56
N PRO A 187 -1.97 -7.00 -18.22
CA PRO A 187 -0.93 -6.93 -19.24
C PRO A 187 -1.42 -6.26 -20.54
N ASP A 188 -2.72 -6.22 -20.74
CA ASP A 188 -3.41 -5.87 -21.98
C ASP A 188 -4.23 -4.56 -21.89
N ARG A 189 -4.34 -3.96 -20.70
CA ARG A 189 -5.07 -2.70 -20.49
C ARG A 189 -4.12 -1.52 -20.28
N PRO A 190 -4.26 -0.43 -21.03
CA PRO A 190 -3.42 0.74 -20.84
C PRO A 190 -3.81 1.53 -19.60
N VAL A 191 -2.81 2.15 -18.97
CA VAL A 191 -3.03 3.27 -18.06
C VAL A 191 -3.18 4.52 -18.92
N ILE A 192 -4.24 5.28 -18.69
CA ILE A 192 -4.50 6.55 -19.40
C ILE A 192 -4.72 7.68 -18.40
N ASP A 193 -4.51 8.92 -18.83
CA ASP A 193 -4.96 10.08 -18.05
C ASP A 193 -6.49 10.12 -18.08
N ILE A 194 -7.12 10.24 -16.90
CA ILE A 194 -8.59 10.30 -16.79
C ILE A 194 -9.07 11.61 -17.43
N PRO A 195 -9.99 11.57 -18.40
CA PRO A 195 -10.54 12.78 -19.01
C PRO A 195 -11.11 13.75 -17.97
N ALA A 196 -11.00 15.04 -18.23
CA ALA A 196 -11.46 16.05 -17.28
C ALA A 196 -12.98 16.03 -17.07
N ASP A 197 -13.71 15.58 -18.08
CA ASP A 197 -15.17 15.42 -18.11
C ASP A 197 -15.64 14.00 -17.73
N ASP A 198 -14.72 13.15 -17.23
CA ASP A 198 -15.08 11.82 -16.77
C ASP A 198 -16.03 11.90 -15.57
N GLU A 199 -17.02 11.02 -15.54
CA GLU A 199 -18.06 10.98 -14.51
C GLU A 199 -17.48 10.90 -13.09
N VAL A 200 -16.36 10.21 -12.89
CA VAL A 200 -15.70 10.07 -11.58
C VAL A 200 -15.40 11.41 -10.92
N PHE A 201 -15.18 12.45 -11.71
CA PHE A 201 -14.93 13.80 -11.21
C PHE A 201 -16.20 14.63 -11.00
N HIS A 202 -17.40 14.09 -11.32
CA HIS A 202 -18.65 14.84 -11.34
C HIS A 202 -19.83 14.13 -10.65
N VAL A 203 -19.62 12.96 -10.04
CA VAL A 203 -20.70 12.15 -9.42
C VAL A 203 -21.48 12.93 -8.35
N LEU A 204 -20.80 13.67 -7.48
CA LEU A 204 -21.40 14.51 -6.44
C LEU A 204 -20.83 15.91 -6.44
N TYR A 205 -19.53 16.04 -6.51
CA TYR A 205 -18.81 17.31 -6.56
C TYR A 205 -18.21 17.53 -7.94
N ASP A 206 -18.34 18.75 -8.48
CA ASP A 206 -17.63 19.13 -9.71
C ASP A 206 -16.16 19.43 -9.38
N LEU A 207 -15.28 18.50 -9.72
CA LEU A 207 -13.86 18.59 -9.46
C LEU A 207 -13.10 19.14 -10.69
N ASN A 208 -13.45 20.34 -11.12
CA ASN A 208 -12.83 21.01 -12.28
C ASN A 208 -11.38 21.42 -12.01
N ASP A 209 -11.05 21.77 -10.75
CA ASP A 209 -9.72 22.10 -10.31
C ASP A 209 -9.22 21.01 -9.35
N ARG A 210 -8.14 20.35 -9.73
CA ARG A 210 -7.55 19.23 -8.99
C ARG A 210 -6.07 19.51 -8.78
N PRO A 211 -5.72 20.26 -7.72
CA PRO A 211 -4.34 20.55 -7.40
C PRO A 211 -3.58 19.29 -6.96
N GLN A 212 -2.27 19.34 -7.01
CA GLN A 212 -1.43 18.36 -6.35
C GLN A 212 -1.72 18.37 -4.84
N ILE A 213 -2.02 17.22 -4.26
CA ILE A 213 -2.22 17.05 -2.82
C ILE A 213 -0.90 16.54 -2.24
N PRO A 214 -0.17 17.38 -1.48
CA PRO A 214 1.13 17.01 -0.94
C PRO A 214 1.03 16.28 0.40
N GLY A 215 1.99 15.45 0.71
CA GLY A 215 2.24 14.99 2.07
C GLY A 215 2.67 16.14 3.00
N LEU A 216 2.42 16.00 4.31
CA LEU A 216 2.77 17.00 5.33
C LEU A 216 4.28 17.30 5.32
N GLY A 217 5.11 16.30 5.07
CA GLY A 217 6.55 16.45 4.93
C GLY A 217 6.93 17.40 3.79
N SER A 218 6.21 17.37 2.69
CA SER A 218 6.40 18.29 1.55
C SER A 218 5.96 19.70 1.89
N ILE A 219 4.85 19.86 2.61
CA ILE A 219 4.36 21.17 3.10
C ILE A 219 5.42 21.82 3.99
N TYR A 220 6.02 21.09 4.93
CA TYR A 220 7.10 21.61 5.78
C TYR A 220 8.35 22.03 4.99
N ARG A 221 8.60 21.40 3.84
CA ARG A 221 9.68 21.79 2.91
C ARG A 221 9.30 22.98 2.01
N GLY A 222 8.04 23.42 2.04
CA GLY A 222 7.52 24.51 1.20
C GLY A 222 7.36 24.14 -0.28
N VAL A 223 7.14 22.82 -0.56
CA VAL A 223 6.90 22.28 -1.91
C VAL A 223 5.63 21.43 -1.91
N THR A 224 5.13 21.08 -3.10
CA THR A 224 3.96 20.22 -3.25
C THR A 224 4.28 18.81 -3.74
N TYR A 225 5.55 18.52 -3.98
CA TYR A 225 6.00 17.29 -4.64
C TYR A 225 7.02 16.52 -3.80
N GLU A 226 7.16 15.26 -4.13
CA GLU A 226 8.21 14.36 -3.65
C GLU A 226 9.02 13.83 -4.83
N GLN A 227 10.28 13.48 -4.57
CA GLN A 227 11.21 12.95 -5.59
C GLN A 227 11.22 13.83 -6.86
N ASP A 228 11.01 13.25 -8.03
CA ASP A 228 10.86 13.93 -9.33
C ASP A 228 9.39 14.09 -9.77
N GLY A 229 8.44 13.89 -8.85
CA GLY A 229 6.98 13.98 -9.07
C GLY A 229 6.43 15.40 -9.05
N TYR A 230 6.93 16.28 -9.92
CA TYR A 230 6.62 17.72 -9.89
C TYR A 230 5.19 18.08 -10.28
N GLN A 231 4.43 17.16 -10.85
CA GLN A 231 3.07 17.39 -11.36
C GLN A 231 2.14 16.25 -10.92
N PRO A 232 0.90 16.56 -10.52
CA PRO A 232 -0.08 15.52 -10.20
C PRO A 232 -0.51 14.77 -11.46
N HIS A 233 -0.70 13.46 -11.34
CA HIS A 233 -1.20 12.64 -12.42
C HIS A 233 -2.47 11.89 -12.01
N TRP A 234 -3.58 12.29 -12.59
CA TRP A 234 -4.89 11.66 -12.42
C TRP A 234 -5.08 10.61 -13.51
N ARG A 235 -4.71 9.38 -13.23
CA ARG A 235 -4.68 8.28 -14.21
C ARG A 235 -5.61 7.15 -13.81
N GLY A 236 -5.90 6.28 -14.74
CA GLY A 236 -6.72 5.10 -14.46
C GLY A 236 -6.62 4.01 -15.50
N ILE A 237 -7.23 2.87 -15.14
CA ILE A 237 -7.42 1.74 -16.03
C ILE A 237 -8.93 1.50 -16.13
N TYR A 238 -9.43 1.42 -17.36
CA TYR A 238 -10.83 1.13 -17.64
C TYR A 238 -11.00 -0.33 -18.08
N ASP A 239 -12.15 -0.90 -17.76
CA ASP A 239 -12.56 -2.19 -18.30
C ASP A 239 -13.19 -2.05 -19.70
N ASP A 240 -13.67 -3.19 -20.25
CA ASP A 240 -14.23 -3.23 -21.61
C ASP A 240 -15.59 -2.54 -21.71
N ASP A 241 -16.27 -2.32 -20.56
CA ASP A 241 -17.53 -1.59 -20.45
C ASP A 241 -17.31 -0.09 -20.14
N HIS A 242 -16.06 0.39 -20.21
CA HIS A 242 -15.64 1.76 -19.88
C HIS A 242 -15.84 2.16 -18.43
N ARG A 243 -15.92 1.20 -17.51
CA ARG A 243 -15.90 1.47 -16.07
C ARG A 243 -14.46 1.68 -15.61
N LEU A 244 -14.20 2.72 -14.85
CA LEU A 244 -12.90 3.01 -14.24
C LEU A 244 -12.66 2.03 -13.08
N THR A 245 -11.80 1.03 -13.27
CA THR A 245 -11.57 -0.04 -12.30
C THR A 245 -10.39 0.25 -11.37
N VAL A 246 -9.36 0.93 -11.87
CA VAL A 246 -8.21 1.38 -11.08
C VAL A 246 -8.07 2.88 -11.22
N ILE A 247 -8.11 3.57 -10.09
CA ILE A 247 -7.92 5.02 -9.98
C ILE A 247 -6.51 5.26 -9.45
N ILE A 248 -5.70 6.02 -10.16
CA ILE A 248 -4.28 6.17 -9.89
C ILE A 248 -3.97 7.63 -9.59
N ASN A 249 -3.73 7.94 -8.33
CA ASN A 249 -3.30 9.25 -7.85
C ASN A 249 -1.78 9.24 -7.71
N HIS A 250 -1.08 9.41 -8.83
CA HIS A 250 0.37 9.42 -8.85
C HIS A 250 0.90 10.83 -8.58
N ASP A 251 1.96 10.95 -7.79
CA ASP A 251 2.55 12.20 -7.32
C ASP A 251 1.63 13.00 -6.39
N MET A 252 0.83 12.30 -5.59
CA MET A 252 -0.10 12.86 -4.61
C MET A 252 -0.15 12.01 -3.36
N ASP A 253 -0.62 12.59 -2.26
CA ASP A 253 -0.78 11.97 -0.96
C ASP A 253 -2.12 12.39 -0.33
N MET A 254 -3.16 11.63 -0.70
CA MET A 254 -4.49 11.82 -0.13
C MET A 254 -4.56 11.30 1.31
N GLY A 255 -3.76 10.26 1.60
CA GLY A 255 -3.67 9.65 2.93
C GLY A 255 -3.28 10.67 3.98
N ASP A 256 -2.21 11.40 3.74
CA ASP A 256 -1.73 12.48 4.62
C ASP A 256 -2.76 13.62 4.77
N ALA A 257 -3.47 13.96 3.68
CA ALA A 257 -4.52 14.99 3.74
C ALA A 257 -5.70 14.58 4.63
N TRP A 258 -6.00 13.28 4.74
CA TRP A 258 -7.03 12.77 5.66
C TRP A 258 -6.46 12.57 7.07
N GLU A 259 -5.25 11.97 7.20
CA GLU A 259 -4.58 11.78 8.48
C GLU A 259 -4.46 13.10 9.23
N ASN A 260 -4.05 14.14 8.54
CA ASN A 260 -3.81 15.49 9.07
C ASN A 260 -5.03 16.43 8.97
N ALA A 261 -6.24 15.90 8.88
CA ALA A 261 -7.45 16.71 8.72
C ALA A 261 -7.73 17.65 9.90
N ASP A 262 -7.25 17.33 11.08
CA ASP A 262 -7.35 18.15 12.31
C ASP A 262 -6.01 18.85 12.69
N ASN A 263 -4.96 18.66 11.90
CA ASN A 263 -3.67 19.29 12.10
C ASN A 263 -3.70 20.74 11.56
N PRO A 264 -3.44 21.76 12.40
CA PRO A 264 -3.45 23.17 11.97
C PRO A 264 -2.35 23.50 10.96
N ASP A 265 -1.30 22.69 10.87
CA ASP A 265 -0.20 22.90 9.91
C ASP A 265 -0.55 22.37 8.52
N TYR A 266 -1.58 21.52 8.38
CA TYR A 266 -2.03 21.04 7.08
C TYR A 266 -3.09 22.00 6.50
N PRO A 267 -2.93 22.51 5.24
CA PRO A 267 -3.84 23.48 4.66
C PRO A 267 -5.26 22.94 4.48
N GLN A 268 -6.25 23.49 5.19
CA GLN A 268 -7.65 23.09 5.09
C GLN A 268 -8.23 23.02 3.66
N PRO A 269 -7.87 23.92 2.71
CA PRO A 269 -8.34 23.78 1.34
C PRO A 269 -7.91 22.47 0.67
N LEU A 270 -6.69 21.97 0.95
CA LEU A 270 -6.19 20.70 0.41
C LEU A 270 -6.89 19.52 1.05
N THR A 271 -7.07 19.52 2.36
CA THR A 271 -7.92 18.54 3.05
C THR A 271 -9.33 18.51 2.46
N GLY A 272 -9.95 19.68 2.30
CA GLY A 272 -11.30 19.79 1.74
C GLY A 272 -11.45 19.24 0.33
N ILE A 273 -10.44 19.40 -0.53
CA ILE A 273 -10.47 18.83 -1.90
C ILE A 273 -10.21 17.33 -1.86
N ALA A 274 -9.28 16.82 -1.01
CA ALA A 274 -9.02 15.41 -0.84
C ALA A 274 -10.27 14.63 -0.37
N TYR A 275 -11.07 15.18 0.55
CA TYR A 275 -12.36 14.61 0.94
C TYR A 275 -13.36 14.55 -0.21
N ARG A 276 -13.48 15.61 -1.01
CA ARG A 276 -14.43 15.62 -2.16
C ARG A 276 -14.03 14.60 -3.21
N ILE A 277 -12.74 14.47 -3.49
CA ILE A 277 -12.20 13.48 -4.42
C ILE A 277 -12.54 12.06 -3.93
N ALA A 278 -12.22 11.73 -2.67
CA ALA A 278 -12.51 10.43 -2.10
C ALA A 278 -14.01 10.09 -2.12
N ILE A 279 -14.87 11.07 -1.82
CA ILE A 279 -16.33 10.86 -1.84
C ILE A 279 -16.81 10.62 -3.28
N ASN A 280 -16.31 11.34 -4.26
CA ASN A 280 -16.65 11.09 -5.66
C ASN A 280 -16.21 9.68 -6.09
N TYR A 281 -14.98 9.27 -5.78
CA TYR A 281 -14.45 7.95 -6.10
C TYR A 281 -15.28 6.83 -5.46
N LEU A 282 -15.63 7.02 -4.18
CA LEU A 282 -16.48 6.06 -3.47
C LEU A 282 -17.87 5.94 -4.09
N LEU A 283 -18.53 7.06 -4.36
CA LEU A 283 -19.85 7.06 -4.96
C LEU A 283 -19.84 6.45 -6.36
N TYR A 284 -18.81 6.76 -7.15
CA TYR A 284 -18.60 6.12 -8.45
C TYR A 284 -18.49 4.60 -8.30
N ALA A 285 -17.62 4.11 -7.41
CA ALA A 285 -17.42 2.69 -7.16
C ALA A 285 -18.67 1.96 -6.65
N MET A 286 -19.55 2.64 -5.90
CA MET A 286 -20.79 2.05 -5.39
C MET A 286 -21.95 2.10 -6.39
N SER A 287 -21.82 2.83 -7.50
CA SER A 287 -22.90 3.01 -8.49
C SER A 287 -22.62 2.35 -9.84
N HIS A 288 -21.40 1.89 -10.06
CA HIS A 288 -20.91 1.24 -11.28
C HIS A 288 -20.34 -0.14 -10.98
#